data_78f9359540674991ecaa50155b466803
#
_entry.id   78f9359540674991ecaa50155b466803
#
_cell.length_a   1.000
_cell.length_b   1.000
_cell.length_c   1.000
_cell.angle_alpha   90.00
_cell.angle_beta   90.00
_cell.angle_gamma   90.00
#
_symmetry.space_group_name_H-M   'P 1'
#
loop_
_entity.id
_entity.type
_entity.pdbx_description
1 polymer ?
#
loop_
_entity_poly.entity_id
_entity_poly.type
_entity_poly.pdbx_seq_one_letter_code
_entity_poly.pdbx_strand_id
1 'polypeptide(L)'
;MRWVIRYVPEFAKRWNRFARSIGSSWRVDETYIRSRANGTICTELWNKQGCSIDFMLRPDRGIAAAQAFFRKALASHPDRAPRKVTLDGHVPSHRALRLLRREHPAWRRVRVRSSKYLHNIIEQDHRAIKRRCASMKGFKSFGNAAVTIAGFELAHRIHKHQFSFGRGRPRNDRSLGIDWEYAVA
;
A
#
# COMPACT_ATOMS: atom_id res chain seq x y z
N MET A 1 2.41 8.69 -20.81
CA MET A 1 2.54 7.35 -20.23
C MET A 1 3.98 6.82 -20.14
N ARG A 2 4.87 7.04 -21.15
CA ARG A 2 6.29 6.59 -21.10
C ARG A 2 7.03 7.10 -19.85
N TRP A 3 6.86 8.37 -19.48
CA TRP A 3 7.48 8.99 -18.32
C TRP A 3 7.10 8.30 -17.00
N VAL A 4 5.82 8.01 -16.80
CA VAL A 4 5.32 7.31 -15.60
C VAL A 4 6.01 5.97 -15.45
N ILE A 5 6.06 5.18 -16.53
CA ILE A 5 6.65 3.84 -16.51
C ILE A 5 8.15 3.89 -16.22
N ARG A 6 8.84 4.90 -16.75
CA ARG A 6 10.29 5.07 -16.58
C ARG A 6 10.67 5.59 -15.20
N TYR A 7 9.97 6.62 -14.70
CA TYR A 7 10.44 7.37 -13.54
C TYR A 7 9.77 6.97 -12.22
N VAL A 8 8.53 6.45 -12.23
CA VAL A 8 7.86 6.07 -10.98
C VAL A 8 8.67 5.05 -10.16
N PRO A 9 9.25 3.99 -10.73
CA PRO A 9 10.05 3.05 -9.95
C PRO A 9 11.27 3.71 -9.29
N GLU A 10 11.93 4.62 -10.00
CA GLU A 10 13.09 5.34 -9.46
C GLU A 10 12.68 6.30 -8.35
N PHE A 11 11.62 7.07 -8.54
CA PHE A 11 11.09 7.95 -7.51
C PHE A 11 10.62 7.16 -6.27
N ALA A 12 9.91 6.07 -6.46
CA ALA A 12 9.50 5.22 -5.35
C ALA A 12 10.70 4.71 -4.54
N LYS A 13 11.78 4.28 -5.22
CA LYS A 13 13.02 3.83 -4.58
C LYS A 13 13.66 4.95 -3.75
N ARG A 14 13.76 6.16 -4.30
CA ARG A 14 14.36 7.32 -3.62
C ARG A 14 13.52 7.75 -2.41
N TRP A 15 12.22 7.95 -2.60
CA TRP A 15 11.32 8.38 -1.52
C TRP A 15 11.22 7.37 -0.39
N ASN A 16 11.26 6.07 -0.67
CA ASN A 16 11.17 5.03 0.35
C ASN A 16 12.31 5.05 1.38
N ARG A 17 13.47 5.65 1.04
CA ARG A 17 14.56 5.86 2.02
C ARG A 17 14.14 6.77 3.18
N PHE A 18 13.19 7.66 2.95
CA PHE A 18 12.67 8.63 3.91
C PHE A 18 11.31 8.24 4.50
N ALA A 19 10.83 7.03 4.22
CA ALA A 19 9.54 6.58 4.71
C ALA A 19 9.49 6.61 6.24
N ARG A 20 8.45 7.23 6.78
CA ARG A 20 8.21 7.24 8.22
C ARG A 20 7.92 5.84 8.73
N SER A 21 8.25 5.64 10.00
CA SER A 21 7.97 4.38 10.65
C SER A 21 6.46 4.11 10.71
N ILE A 22 6.09 2.90 10.32
CA ILE A 22 4.71 2.43 10.37
C ILE A 22 4.33 1.92 11.74
N GLY A 23 3.07 2.15 12.13
CA GLY A 23 2.54 1.63 13.39
C GLY A 23 2.32 0.11 13.35
N SER A 24 2.23 -0.50 14.52
CA SER A 24 2.04 -1.95 14.69
C SER A 24 0.58 -2.43 14.48
N SER A 25 -0.34 -1.55 14.14
CA SER A 25 -1.75 -1.89 13.86
C SER A 25 -2.03 -1.68 12.37
N TRP A 26 -2.21 -2.79 11.66
CA TRP A 26 -2.42 -2.83 10.23
C TRP A 26 -3.90 -3.05 9.91
N ARG A 27 -4.35 -2.44 8.83
CA ARG A 27 -5.69 -2.63 8.25
C ARG A 27 -5.51 -3.00 6.79
N VAL A 28 -6.20 -4.02 6.35
CA VAL A 28 -6.13 -4.54 4.98
C VAL A 28 -7.50 -4.47 4.36
N ASP A 29 -7.56 -3.99 3.14
CA ASP A 29 -8.75 -3.99 2.32
C ASP A 29 -8.41 -4.30 0.86
N GLU A 30 -9.39 -4.75 0.10
CA GLU A 30 -9.22 -5.12 -1.29
C GLU A 30 -10.13 -4.27 -2.17
N THR A 31 -9.51 -3.69 -3.21
CA THR A 31 -10.21 -2.88 -4.20
C THR A 31 -10.10 -3.52 -5.57
N TYR A 32 -11.25 -3.63 -6.26
CA TYR A 32 -11.28 -4.09 -7.64
C TYR A 32 -10.93 -2.95 -8.60
N ILE A 33 -9.93 -3.19 -9.46
CA ILE A 33 -9.49 -2.26 -10.50
C ILE A 33 -9.75 -2.89 -11.87
N ARG A 34 -10.44 -2.16 -12.73
CA ARG A 34 -10.75 -2.64 -14.08
C ARG A 34 -9.50 -2.63 -14.96
N SER A 35 -9.09 -3.79 -15.46
CA SER A 35 -8.08 -3.96 -16.50
C SER A 35 -8.71 -4.62 -17.73
N ARG A 36 -8.22 -4.31 -18.94
CA ARG A 36 -8.76 -4.89 -20.18
C ARG A 36 -8.53 -6.37 -20.31
N ALA A 37 -7.45 -6.88 -19.76
CA ALA A 37 -7.08 -8.30 -19.89
C ALA A 37 -7.83 -9.20 -18.91
N ASN A 38 -7.94 -8.78 -17.65
CA ASN A 38 -8.68 -9.46 -16.58
C ASN A 38 -8.87 -8.46 -15.44
N GLY A 39 -9.92 -8.62 -14.65
CA GLY A 39 -10.07 -7.82 -13.42
C GLY A 39 -8.84 -7.96 -12.55
N THR A 40 -8.37 -6.84 -12.02
CA THR A 40 -7.18 -6.79 -11.16
C THR A 40 -7.61 -6.39 -9.76
N ILE A 41 -7.13 -7.12 -8.78
CA ILE A 41 -7.36 -6.81 -7.37
C ILE A 41 -6.18 -5.99 -6.87
N CYS A 42 -6.46 -4.85 -6.30
CA CYS A 42 -5.51 -4.07 -5.51
C CYS A 42 -5.76 -4.37 -4.04
N THR A 43 -4.83 -5.04 -3.40
CA THR A 43 -4.83 -5.21 -1.95
C THR A 43 -3.96 -4.13 -1.35
N GLU A 44 -4.51 -3.38 -0.45
CA GLU A 44 -3.85 -2.23 0.18
C GLU A 44 -3.75 -2.42 1.69
N LEU A 45 -2.71 -1.85 2.28
CA LEU A 45 -2.39 -1.95 3.69
C LEU A 45 -2.19 -0.56 4.28
N TRP A 46 -2.89 -0.25 5.38
CA TRP A 46 -2.78 1.02 6.11
C TRP A 46 -2.52 0.81 7.60
N ASN A 47 -1.98 1.84 8.21
CA ASN A 47 -1.90 1.92 9.66
C ASN A 47 -3.23 2.47 10.26
N LYS A 48 -3.28 2.57 11.59
CA LYS A 48 -4.45 3.10 12.33
C LYS A 48 -4.77 4.55 11.94
N GLN A 49 -3.77 5.34 11.54
CA GLN A 49 -3.90 6.75 11.16
C GLN A 49 -4.32 6.94 9.69
N GLY A 50 -4.54 5.86 8.93
CA GLY A 50 -4.89 5.94 7.51
C GLY A 50 -3.69 6.23 6.61
N CYS A 51 -2.45 6.02 7.08
CA CYS A 51 -1.26 6.13 6.24
C CYS A 51 -1.07 4.82 5.47
N SER A 52 -0.85 4.90 4.16
CA SER A 52 -0.51 3.74 3.33
C SER A 52 0.81 3.12 3.77
N ILE A 53 0.82 1.82 3.95
CA ILE A 53 2.00 1.03 4.30
C ILE A 53 2.55 0.34 3.06
N ASP A 54 1.72 -0.44 2.40
CA ASP A 54 2.06 -1.20 1.21
C ASP A 54 0.81 -1.50 0.39
N PHE A 55 1.00 -1.86 -0.88
CA PHE A 55 -0.05 -2.34 -1.75
C PHE A 55 0.47 -3.43 -2.67
N MET A 56 -0.43 -4.24 -3.21
CA MET A 56 -0.09 -5.24 -4.22
C MET A 56 -1.23 -5.43 -5.20
N LEU A 57 -0.89 -5.50 -6.47
CA LEU A 57 -1.81 -5.87 -7.53
C LEU A 57 -1.70 -7.35 -7.85
N ARG A 58 -2.84 -8.00 -7.98
CA ARG A 58 -2.93 -9.42 -8.38
C ARG A 58 -4.11 -9.64 -9.32
N PRO A 59 -4.01 -10.56 -10.26
CA PRO A 59 -5.15 -10.98 -11.07
C PRO A 59 -6.11 -11.89 -10.31
N ASP A 60 -5.65 -12.49 -9.22
CA ASP A 60 -6.37 -13.48 -8.40
C ASP A 60 -6.63 -12.96 -6.97
N ARG A 61 -7.62 -13.53 -6.33
CA ARG A 61 -8.14 -13.19 -5.00
C ARG A 61 -8.05 -14.36 -4.01
N GLY A 62 -7.17 -15.31 -4.32
CA GLY A 62 -7.04 -16.54 -3.54
C GLY A 62 -6.17 -16.40 -2.30
N ILE A 63 -6.09 -17.50 -1.55
CA ILE A 63 -5.26 -17.61 -0.34
C ILE A 63 -3.79 -17.34 -0.66
N ALA A 64 -3.29 -17.87 -1.79
CA ALA A 64 -1.92 -17.68 -2.21
C ALA A 64 -1.60 -16.18 -2.50
N ALA A 65 -2.53 -15.46 -3.11
CA ALA A 65 -2.40 -14.02 -3.32
C ALA A 65 -2.30 -13.26 -2.00
N ALA A 66 -3.18 -13.56 -1.06
CA ALA A 66 -3.18 -12.94 0.27
C ALA A 66 -1.90 -13.30 1.06
N GLN A 67 -1.40 -14.54 1.00
CA GLN A 67 -0.12 -14.91 1.62
C GLN A 67 1.05 -14.14 1.00
N ALA A 68 1.11 -14.06 -0.34
CA ALA A 68 2.15 -13.31 -1.04
C ALA A 68 2.15 -11.83 -0.63
N PHE A 69 0.98 -11.23 -0.48
CA PHE A 69 0.83 -9.86 -0.01
C PHE A 69 1.37 -9.66 1.41
N PHE A 70 0.98 -10.49 2.36
CA PHE A 70 1.45 -10.38 3.74
C PHE A 70 2.95 -10.63 3.86
N ARG A 71 3.51 -11.58 3.10
CA ARG A 71 4.97 -11.81 3.05
C ARG A 71 5.70 -10.59 2.49
N LYS A 72 5.19 -9.99 1.40
CA LYS A 72 5.75 -8.76 0.82
C LYS A 72 5.73 -7.62 1.83
N ALA A 73 4.59 -7.37 2.48
CA ALA A 73 4.45 -6.31 3.46
C ALA A 73 5.40 -6.47 4.65
N LEU A 74 5.61 -7.69 5.14
CA LEU A 74 6.58 -7.97 6.19
C LEU A 74 8.02 -7.77 5.71
N ALA A 75 8.35 -8.25 4.50
CA ALA A 75 9.69 -8.09 3.92
C ALA A 75 10.06 -6.62 3.68
N SER A 76 9.07 -5.79 3.31
CA SER A 76 9.27 -4.34 3.17
C SER A 76 9.50 -3.63 4.53
N HIS A 77 9.16 -4.30 5.65
CA HIS A 77 9.23 -3.73 6.99
C HIS A 77 9.72 -4.77 8.03
N PRO A 78 10.95 -5.29 7.91
CA PRO A 78 11.42 -6.44 8.68
C PRO A 78 11.40 -6.20 10.20
N ASP A 79 11.72 -4.98 10.64
CA ASP A 79 11.82 -4.61 12.06
C ASP A 79 10.46 -4.30 12.70
N ARG A 80 9.36 -4.41 11.95
CA ARG A 80 8.04 -3.91 12.36
C ARG A 80 6.90 -4.85 12.04
N ALA A 81 7.02 -6.08 12.49
CA ALA A 81 5.90 -7.02 12.45
C ALA A 81 4.66 -6.42 13.15
N PRO A 82 3.46 -6.57 12.56
CA PRO A 82 2.26 -6.03 13.16
C PRO A 82 1.92 -6.77 14.47
N ARG A 83 1.41 -6.03 15.45
CA ARG A 83 0.79 -6.62 16.65
C ARG A 83 -0.66 -6.96 16.41
N LYS A 84 -1.31 -6.23 15.50
CA LYS A 84 -2.72 -6.40 15.15
C LYS A 84 -2.93 -6.19 13.65
N VAL A 85 -3.67 -7.09 13.02
CA VAL A 85 -4.17 -6.96 11.66
C VAL A 85 -5.69 -6.99 11.70
N THR A 86 -6.32 -5.96 11.12
CA THR A 86 -7.77 -5.90 10.95
C THR A 86 -8.09 -6.13 9.49
N LEU A 87 -8.95 -7.10 9.23
CA LEU A 87 -9.42 -7.51 7.91
C LEU A 87 -10.90 -7.18 7.76
N ASP A 88 -11.35 -7.07 6.53
CA ASP A 88 -12.76 -7.22 6.18
C ASP A 88 -13.23 -8.68 6.36
N GLY A 89 -14.43 -9.00 5.91
CA GLY A 89 -14.97 -10.36 5.96
C GLY A 89 -14.38 -11.32 4.93
N HIS A 90 -13.33 -10.96 4.19
CA HIS A 90 -12.77 -11.79 3.12
C HIS A 90 -12.07 -13.04 3.65
N VAL A 91 -12.70 -14.20 3.47
CA VAL A 91 -12.26 -15.50 4.00
C VAL A 91 -10.83 -15.88 3.58
N PRO A 92 -10.37 -15.72 2.32
CA PRO A 92 -9.01 -16.04 1.91
C PRO A 92 -7.94 -15.28 2.71
N SER A 93 -8.15 -14.00 3.04
CA SER A 93 -7.20 -13.19 3.82
C SER A 93 -7.07 -13.69 5.26
N HIS A 94 -8.18 -14.09 5.89
CA HIS A 94 -8.18 -14.74 7.20
C HIS A 94 -7.44 -16.07 7.18
N ARG A 95 -7.69 -16.89 6.16
CA ARG A 95 -7.04 -18.21 6.00
C ARG A 95 -5.55 -18.06 5.74
N ALA A 96 -5.15 -17.09 4.91
CA ALA A 96 -3.75 -16.78 4.63
C ALA A 96 -2.97 -16.42 5.91
N LEU A 97 -3.51 -15.54 6.76
CA LEU A 97 -2.86 -15.19 8.03
C LEU A 97 -2.80 -16.38 9.00
N ARG A 98 -3.82 -17.23 9.01
CA ARG A 98 -3.79 -18.46 9.83
C ARG A 98 -2.66 -19.41 9.42
N LEU A 99 -2.41 -19.56 8.13
CA LEU A 99 -1.29 -20.35 7.60
C LEU A 99 0.05 -19.69 7.93
N LEU A 100 0.21 -18.40 7.68
CA LEU A 100 1.43 -17.64 7.97
C LEU A 100 1.82 -17.68 9.46
N ARG A 101 0.85 -17.72 10.37
CA ARG A 101 1.12 -17.87 11.80
C ARG A 101 1.79 -19.20 12.15
N ARG A 102 1.57 -20.25 11.35
CA ARG A 102 2.24 -21.56 11.51
C ARG A 102 3.63 -21.57 10.90
N GLU A 103 3.80 -20.85 9.79
CA GLU A 103 5.01 -20.88 8.97
C GLU A 103 6.10 -19.92 9.47
N HIS A 104 5.73 -18.75 10.02
CA HIS A 104 6.69 -17.69 10.30
C HIS A 104 6.52 -17.06 11.68
N PRO A 105 7.62 -16.97 12.49
CA PRO A 105 7.58 -16.50 13.89
C PRO A 105 6.97 -15.10 14.05
N ALA A 106 7.24 -14.17 13.13
CA ALA A 106 6.72 -12.80 13.20
C ALA A 106 5.19 -12.73 13.19
N TRP A 107 4.50 -13.71 12.60
CA TRP A 107 3.04 -13.76 12.55
C TRP A 107 2.41 -14.48 13.74
N ARG A 108 3.15 -15.24 14.55
CA ARG A 108 2.60 -16.07 15.65
C ARG A 108 1.83 -15.25 16.67
N ARG A 109 2.33 -14.06 17.03
CA ARG A 109 1.76 -13.19 18.05
C ARG A 109 0.77 -12.15 17.52
N VAL A 110 0.52 -12.13 16.20
CA VAL A 110 -0.38 -11.16 15.56
C VAL A 110 -1.83 -11.45 15.96
N ARG A 111 -2.52 -10.44 16.48
CA ARG A 111 -3.96 -10.49 16.74
C ARG A 111 -4.70 -10.20 15.45
N VAL A 112 -5.51 -11.13 14.96
CA VAL A 112 -6.36 -10.92 13.79
C VAL A 112 -7.75 -10.50 14.27
N ARG A 113 -8.26 -9.41 13.71
CA ARG A 113 -9.59 -8.87 13.98
C ARG A 113 -10.36 -8.78 12.66
N SER A 114 -11.64 -9.16 12.69
CA SER A 114 -12.58 -8.88 11.60
C SER A 114 -13.38 -7.61 11.92
N SER A 115 -13.60 -6.76 10.93
CA SER A 115 -14.43 -5.57 11.06
C SER A 115 -15.18 -5.31 9.77
N LYS A 116 -16.51 -5.29 9.83
CA LYS A 116 -17.38 -4.93 8.70
C LYS A 116 -17.36 -3.42 8.39
N TYR A 117 -16.86 -2.60 9.31
CA TYR A 117 -16.91 -1.12 9.23
C TYR A 117 -15.54 -0.49 8.97
N LEU A 118 -14.63 -1.19 8.28
CA LEU A 118 -13.35 -0.61 7.88
C LEU A 118 -13.52 0.51 6.83
N HIS A 119 -14.70 0.59 6.22
CA HIS A 119 -14.93 1.34 5.00
C HIS A 119 -14.80 2.87 5.13
N ASN A 120 -15.20 3.50 6.23
CA ASN A 120 -15.35 4.96 6.26
C ASN A 120 -14.03 5.77 6.08
N ILE A 121 -12.91 5.29 6.60
CA ILE A 121 -11.60 5.99 6.46
C ILE A 121 -10.89 5.54 5.18
N ILE A 122 -11.06 4.29 4.80
CA ILE A 122 -10.40 3.63 3.67
C ILE A 122 -11.11 3.96 2.35
N GLU A 123 -12.44 4.15 2.35
CA GLU A 123 -13.21 4.49 1.15
C GLU A 123 -12.74 5.76 0.44
N GLN A 124 -12.28 6.77 1.17
CA GLN A 124 -11.80 8.01 0.56
C GLN A 124 -10.53 7.78 -0.27
N ASP A 125 -9.62 6.96 0.22
CA ASP A 125 -8.38 6.61 -0.47
C ASP A 125 -8.67 5.73 -1.69
N HIS A 126 -9.51 4.71 -1.53
CA HIS A 126 -9.98 3.87 -2.64
C HIS A 126 -10.73 4.66 -3.72
N ARG A 127 -11.58 5.61 -3.33
CA ARG A 127 -12.26 6.50 -4.28
C ARG A 127 -11.28 7.34 -5.08
N ALA A 128 -10.19 7.80 -4.46
CA ALA A 128 -9.17 8.58 -5.16
C ALA A 128 -8.48 7.75 -6.25
N ILE A 129 -8.08 6.51 -5.95
CA ILE A 129 -7.50 5.59 -6.93
C ILE A 129 -8.51 5.21 -8.00
N LYS A 130 -9.70 4.77 -7.61
CA LYS A 130 -10.78 4.41 -8.55
C LYS A 130 -11.11 5.53 -9.51
N ARG A 131 -11.24 6.76 -9.02
CA ARG A 131 -11.55 7.95 -9.85
C ARG A 131 -10.44 8.24 -10.86
N ARG A 132 -9.17 8.13 -10.46
CA ARG A 132 -8.03 8.31 -11.37
C ARG A 132 -7.94 7.18 -12.39
N CYS A 133 -8.19 5.94 -11.99
CA CYS A 133 -8.21 4.79 -12.90
C CYS A 133 -9.42 4.81 -13.85
N ALA A 134 -10.57 5.30 -13.42
CA ALA A 134 -11.78 5.36 -14.24
C ALA A 134 -11.61 6.23 -15.49
N SER A 135 -10.93 7.38 -15.36
CA SER A 135 -10.64 8.28 -16.49
C SER A 135 -9.72 7.63 -17.55
N MET A 136 -8.97 6.60 -17.19
CA MET A 136 -8.03 5.90 -18.09
C MET A 136 -8.71 4.79 -18.92
N LYS A 137 -10.02 4.57 -18.79
CA LYS A 137 -10.80 3.51 -19.49
C LYS A 137 -10.21 2.10 -19.31
N GLY A 138 -9.49 1.88 -18.20
CA GLY A 138 -8.78 0.64 -17.85
C GLY A 138 -7.36 0.57 -18.42
N PHE A 139 -6.57 -0.33 -17.88
CA PHE A 139 -5.18 -0.52 -18.26
C PHE A 139 -5.05 -1.56 -19.37
N LYS A 140 -4.18 -1.29 -20.37
CA LYS A 140 -3.90 -2.22 -21.47
C LYS A 140 -3.09 -3.43 -21.03
N SER A 141 -2.21 -3.28 -20.02
CA SER A 141 -1.40 -4.37 -19.49
C SER A 141 -1.30 -4.29 -17.97
N PHE A 142 -1.10 -5.43 -17.33
CA PHE A 142 -0.90 -5.55 -15.88
C PHE A 142 0.34 -4.77 -15.41
N GLY A 143 1.46 -4.86 -16.12
CA GLY A 143 2.69 -4.15 -15.78
C GLY A 143 2.51 -2.63 -15.76
N ASN A 144 1.82 -2.08 -16.76
CA ASN A 144 1.51 -0.66 -16.82
C ASN A 144 0.55 -0.24 -15.69
N ALA A 145 -0.42 -1.09 -15.34
CA ALA A 145 -1.30 -0.87 -14.20
C ALA A 145 -0.50 -0.78 -12.90
N ALA A 146 0.40 -1.75 -12.67
CA ALA A 146 1.21 -1.82 -11.48
C ALA A 146 2.06 -0.55 -11.26
N VAL A 147 2.78 -0.11 -12.30
CA VAL A 147 3.62 1.09 -12.22
C VAL A 147 2.78 2.36 -12.05
N THR A 148 1.65 2.47 -12.75
CA THR A 148 0.80 3.66 -12.65
C THR A 148 0.16 3.78 -11.26
N ILE A 149 -0.30 2.68 -10.70
CA ILE A 149 -0.88 2.66 -9.35
C ILE A 149 0.21 2.92 -8.30
N ALA A 150 1.42 2.37 -8.48
CA ALA A 150 2.56 2.73 -7.63
C ALA A 150 2.83 4.24 -7.63
N GLY A 151 2.70 4.90 -8.78
CA GLY A 151 2.79 6.35 -8.88
C GLY A 151 1.69 7.08 -8.14
N PHE A 152 0.44 6.61 -8.21
CA PHE A 152 -0.68 7.17 -7.45
C PHE A 152 -0.48 7.00 -5.95
N GLU A 153 -0.04 5.83 -5.50
CA GLU A 153 0.27 5.56 -4.11
C GLU A 153 1.41 6.45 -3.59
N LEU A 154 2.48 6.59 -4.38
CA LEU A 154 3.59 7.46 -4.01
C LEU A 154 3.11 8.92 -3.87
N ALA A 155 2.38 9.46 -4.86
CA ALA A 155 1.83 10.81 -4.81
C ALA A 155 0.91 10.99 -3.59
N HIS A 156 0.09 9.98 -3.28
CA HIS A 156 -0.79 10.00 -2.12
C HIS A 156 -0.01 10.04 -0.80
N ARG A 157 1.04 9.24 -0.67
CA ARG A 157 1.95 9.23 0.48
C ARG A 157 2.68 10.56 0.67
N ILE A 158 3.09 11.21 -0.43
CA ILE A 158 3.70 12.54 -0.42
C ILE A 158 2.70 13.57 0.10
N HIS A 159 1.50 13.61 -0.44
CA HIS A 159 0.42 14.50 0.02
C HIS A 159 0.03 14.28 1.49
N LYS A 160 0.10 13.05 1.98
CA LYS A 160 -0.13 12.72 3.39
C LYS A 160 1.08 12.96 4.29
N HIS A 161 2.16 13.56 3.78
CA HIS A 161 3.41 13.80 4.52
C HIS A 161 3.96 12.55 5.22
N GLN A 162 3.94 11.39 4.54
CA GLN A 162 4.38 10.11 5.10
C GLN A 162 5.91 9.89 5.01
N PHE A 163 6.67 10.92 4.72
CA PHE A 163 8.12 10.90 4.63
C PHE A 163 8.76 11.82 5.67
N SER A 164 10.02 11.55 6.03
CA SER A 164 10.76 12.33 7.01
C SER A 164 12.20 12.51 6.53
N PHE A 165 12.62 13.74 6.31
CA PHE A 165 13.92 14.10 5.76
C PHE A 165 14.94 14.51 6.84
N GLY A 166 14.75 14.08 8.11
CA GLY A 166 15.70 14.33 9.18
C GLY A 166 15.53 15.67 9.91
N ARG A 167 16.55 16.02 10.73
CA ARG A 167 16.49 17.18 11.64
C ARG A 167 16.74 18.55 10.96
N GLY A 168 17.19 18.56 9.71
CA GLY A 168 17.53 19.81 8.98
C GLY A 168 16.33 20.60 8.45
N ARG A 169 15.12 20.03 8.51
CA ARG A 169 13.93 20.68 7.96
C ARG A 169 13.25 21.58 8.99
N PRO A 170 12.93 22.85 8.65
CA PRO A 170 12.12 23.71 9.50
C PRO A 170 10.76 23.05 9.81
N ARG A 171 10.37 23.01 11.07
CA ARG A 171 9.12 22.34 11.53
C ARG A 171 7.86 22.90 10.86
N ASN A 172 7.90 24.14 10.38
CA ASN A 172 6.76 24.84 9.78
C ASN A 172 6.72 24.78 8.25
N ASP A 173 7.77 24.29 7.62
CA ASP A 173 7.81 24.20 6.17
C ASP A 173 7.26 22.84 5.69
N ARG A 174 6.03 22.86 5.18
CA ARG A 174 5.34 21.73 4.58
C ARG A 174 5.33 21.82 3.04
N SER A 175 6.24 22.59 2.44
CA SER A 175 6.26 22.72 1.00
C SER A 175 6.69 21.41 0.35
N LEU A 176 5.89 20.94 -0.61
CA LEU A 176 6.20 19.76 -1.40
C LEU A 176 7.46 19.95 -2.26
N GLY A 177 7.80 21.19 -2.62
CA GLY A 177 9.00 21.53 -3.37
C GLY A 177 10.28 21.13 -2.65
N ILE A 178 10.39 21.50 -1.38
CA ILE A 178 11.55 21.11 -0.54
C ILE A 178 11.64 19.60 -0.36
N ASP A 179 10.50 18.90 -0.17
CA ASP A 179 10.48 17.45 -0.09
C ASP A 179 11.04 16.80 -1.36
N TRP A 180 10.74 17.36 -2.54
CA TRP A 180 11.27 16.89 -3.81
C TRP A 180 12.77 17.10 -3.93
N GLU A 181 13.30 18.26 -3.55
CA GLU A 181 14.74 18.54 -3.56
C GLU A 181 15.51 17.51 -2.73
N TYR A 182 15.06 17.23 -1.49
CA TYR A 182 15.69 16.22 -0.63
C TYR A 182 15.57 14.79 -1.18
N ALA A 183 14.47 14.44 -1.81
CA ALA A 183 14.26 13.08 -2.33
C ALA A 183 15.02 12.81 -3.62
N VAL A 184 15.37 13.86 -4.39
CA VAL A 184 16.03 13.73 -5.69
C VAL A 184 17.55 13.94 -5.59
N ALA A 185 18.03 14.67 -4.58
CA ALA A 185 19.45 14.77 -4.28
C ALA A 185 20.04 13.42 -3.87
#